data_29fa8e7755dbcc4e0970b602aacb9156
#
_entry.id   29fa8e7755dbcc4e0970b602aacb9156
#
_cell.length_a   1.000
_cell.length_b   1.000
_cell.length_c   1.000
_cell.angle_alpha   90.00
_cell.angle_beta   90.00
_cell.angle_gamma   90.00
#
_symmetry.space_group_name_H-M   'P 1'
#
loop_
_entity.id
_entity.type
_entity.pdbx_description
1 polymer ?
#
loop_
_entity_poly.entity_id
_entity_poly.type
_entity_poly.pdbx_seq_one_letter_code
_entity_poly.pdbx_strand_id
1 'polypeptide(L)'
;IYVNYSSNAQQPGVEQLRNELNYQNPLSLSGGNPDLKQSNMHSVYIGYTAAKTEKSRTFSLNFNGSVTAREIATKQVFFTEDTPLPEYNGYIAPKGATLTTPVNVNGAGSMRLGAGYSLPVKALDITFSANAGCAYSRRPTYIGDELNYTNSLSPNLSLSLIGNKSLVYQFSLYTNTAYNRTSNSRKSDNNTINQTVATNLTVNIVKKIYVTANYNYSLYHNFSYADGDVNTHILNLTFG
;
A
#
# COMPACT_ATOMS: atom_id res chain seq x y z
N ILE A 1 18.46 -0.48 -19.21
CA ILE A 1 18.18 0.53 -18.17
C ILE A 1 17.14 1.48 -18.73
N TYR A 2 16.15 1.78 -17.95
CA TYR A 2 15.10 2.74 -18.25
C TYR A 2 14.99 3.74 -17.11
N VAL A 3 14.95 5.04 -17.42
CA VAL A 3 14.79 6.13 -16.46
C VAL A 3 13.66 7.01 -16.96
N ASN A 4 12.71 7.28 -16.09
CA ASN A 4 11.63 8.22 -16.35
C ASN A 4 11.50 9.21 -15.22
N TYR A 5 11.38 10.48 -15.55
CA TYR A 5 11.01 11.55 -14.63
C TYR A 5 9.68 12.12 -15.10
N SER A 6 8.79 12.36 -14.17
CA SER A 6 7.53 13.04 -14.43
C SER A 6 7.25 14.09 -13.34
N SER A 7 6.63 15.17 -13.77
CA SER A 7 6.11 16.21 -12.89
C SER A 7 4.65 16.43 -13.21
N ASN A 8 3.82 16.40 -12.19
CA ASN A 8 2.38 16.57 -12.30
C ASN A 8 1.88 17.62 -11.31
N ALA A 9 1.06 18.56 -11.79
CA ALA A 9 0.42 19.57 -10.98
C ALA A 9 -1.04 19.18 -10.79
N GLN A 10 -1.50 19.12 -9.55
CA GLN A 10 -2.88 18.88 -9.18
C GLN A 10 -3.48 20.17 -8.63
N GLN A 11 -4.49 20.68 -9.31
CA GLN A 11 -5.23 21.85 -8.82
C GLN A 11 -6.23 21.44 -7.76
N PRO A 12 -6.51 22.33 -6.76
CA PRO A 12 -7.61 22.13 -5.84
C PRO A 12 -8.95 22.04 -6.58
N GLY A 13 -9.82 21.17 -6.09
CA GLY A 13 -11.20 21.11 -6.60
C GLY A 13 -12.01 22.37 -6.23
N VAL A 14 -13.03 22.67 -7.01
CA VAL A 14 -13.90 23.85 -6.77
C VAL A 14 -14.50 23.83 -5.35
N GLU A 15 -14.95 22.67 -4.90
CA GLU A 15 -15.50 22.50 -3.54
C GLU A 15 -14.46 22.75 -2.43
N GLN A 16 -13.20 22.48 -2.70
CA GLN A 16 -12.11 22.75 -1.75
C GLN A 16 -11.78 24.24 -1.64
N LEU A 17 -12.06 25.02 -2.70
CA LEU A 17 -11.78 26.46 -2.77
C LEU A 17 -12.97 27.32 -2.30
N ARG A 18 -14.18 26.75 -2.19
CA ARG A 18 -15.36 27.49 -1.75
C ARG A 18 -15.26 27.83 -0.27
N ASN A 19 -15.41 29.10 0.05
CA ASN A 19 -15.49 29.54 1.45
C ASN A 19 -16.93 29.34 2.00
N GLU A 20 -17.42 28.10 1.91
CA GLU A 20 -18.73 27.70 2.39
C GLU A 20 -18.59 26.56 3.40
N LEU A 21 -19.40 26.63 4.46
CA LEU A 21 -19.48 25.58 5.47
C LEU A 21 -20.62 24.63 5.12
N ASN A 22 -20.31 23.35 5.01
CA ASN A 22 -21.31 22.31 5.03
C ASN A 22 -21.62 21.91 6.49
N TYR A 23 -22.83 22.18 6.92
CA TYR A 23 -23.35 21.92 8.28
C TYR A 23 -24.58 21.00 8.27
N GLN A 24 -24.76 20.20 7.22
CA GLN A 24 -25.86 19.20 7.17
C GLN A 24 -25.83 18.27 8.38
N ASN A 25 -24.64 17.95 8.84
CA ASN A 25 -24.43 17.28 10.13
C ASN A 25 -23.73 18.26 11.09
N PRO A 26 -24.42 18.77 12.13
CA PRO A 26 -23.83 19.75 13.05
C PRO A 26 -22.58 19.26 13.80
N LEU A 27 -22.42 17.95 13.97
CA LEU A 27 -21.25 17.36 14.63
C LEU A 27 -20.10 17.02 13.66
N SER A 28 -20.34 17.10 12.33
CA SER A 28 -19.36 16.83 11.30
C SER A 28 -19.40 17.93 10.24
N LEU A 29 -18.68 18.98 10.52
CA LEU A 29 -18.62 20.17 9.66
C LEU A 29 -17.52 20.00 8.62
N SER A 30 -17.73 20.48 7.41
CA SER A 30 -16.67 20.58 6.41
C SER A 30 -16.69 21.94 5.73
N GLY A 31 -15.52 22.55 5.60
CA GLY A 31 -15.34 23.84 4.96
C GLY A 31 -14.27 23.80 3.88
N GLY A 32 -14.35 24.69 2.90
CA GLY A 32 -13.28 24.87 1.93
C GLY A 32 -12.23 25.87 2.44
N ASN A 33 -11.21 26.07 1.60
CA ASN A 33 -10.12 27.01 1.86
C ASN A 33 -9.72 27.69 0.54
N PRO A 34 -10.09 28.97 0.35
CA PRO A 34 -9.80 29.71 -0.88
C PRO A 34 -8.30 29.97 -1.09
N ASP A 35 -7.47 29.87 -0.04
CA ASP A 35 -6.03 30.10 -0.10
C ASP A 35 -5.23 28.86 -0.58
N LEU A 36 -5.92 27.78 -0.92
CA LEU A 36 -5.26 26.57 -1.43
C LEU A 36 -4.49 26.85 -2.72
N LYS A 37 -3.28 26.34 -2.73
CA LYS A 37 -2.41 26.38 -3.91
C LYS A 37 -2.36 24.98 -4.53
N GLN A 38 -2.06 24.94 -5.83
CA GLN A 38 -1.83 23.68 -6.52
C GLN A 38 -0.73 22.85 -5.86
N SER A 39 -0.94 21.57 -5.79
CA SER A 39 0.03 20.57 -5.40
C SER A 39 0.91 20.19 -6.59
N ASN A 40 2.21 20.02 -6.39
CA ASN A 40 3.13 19.58 -7.42
C ASN A 40 3.84 18.31 -6.98
N MET A 41 3.62 17.23 -7.70
CA MET A 41 4.27 15.95 -7.48
C MET A 41 5.39 15.77 -8.51
N HIS A 42 6.57 15.43 -8.04
CA HIS A 42 7.71 15.01 -8.84
C HIS A 42 7.96 13.54 -8.58
N SER A 43 8.11 12.75 -9.62
CA SER A 43 8.41 11.33 -9.50
C SER A 43 9.52 10.89 -10.43
N VAL A 44 10.33 9.96 -9.94
CA VAL A 44 11.40 9.31 -10.69
C VAL A 44 11.18 7.81 -10.65
N TYR A 45 11.24 7.19 -11.81
CA TYR A 45 11.27 5.74 -11.95
C TYR A 45 12.58 5.32 -12.61
N ILE A 46 13.25 4.33 -12.03
CA ILE A 46 14.44 3.70 -12.58
C ILE A 46 14.20 2.20 -12.65
N GLY A 47 14.32 1.64 -13.85
CA GLY A 47 14.21 0.22 -14.11
C GLY A 47 15.48 -0.34 -14.74
N TYR A 48 15.94 -1.47 -14.22
CA TYR A 48 17.01 -2.26 -14.80
C TYR A 48 16.56 -3.70 -14.95
N THR A 49 16.72 -4.27 -16.14
CA THR A 49 16.48 -5.69 -16.38
C THR A 49 17.67 -6.27 -17.14
N ALA A 50 18.18 -7.36 -16.64
CA ALA A 50 19.19 -8.18 -17.30
C ALA A 50 18.60 -9.58 -17.54
N ALA A 51 18.53 -9.98 -18.80
CA ALA A 51 18.09 -11.31 -19.19
C ALA A 51 19.24 -12.06 -19.87
N LYS A 52 19.54 -13.26 -19.39
CA LYS A 52 20.46 -14.17 -20.06
C LYS A 52 19.64 -15.23 -20.80
N THR A 53 19.34 -14.96 -22.05
CA THR A 53 18.41 -15.75 -22.88
C THR A 53 18.80 -17.22 -23.00
N GLU A 54 20.08 -17.51 -23.18
CA GLU A 54 20.60 -18.91 -23.26
C GLU A 54 20.31 -19.74 -21.99
N LYS A 55 20.24 -19.10 -20.84
CA LYS A 55 19.98 -19.73 -19.52
C LYS A 55 18.58 -19.39 -18.98
N SER A 56 17.81 -18.61 -19.74
CA SER A 56 16.45 -18.12 -19.35
C SER A 56 16.41 -17.48 -17.95
N ARG A 57 17.52 -16.87 -17.51
CA ARG A 57 17.61 -16.19 -16.23
C ARG A 57 17.29 -14.72 -16.39
N THR A 58 16.53 -14.20 -15.47
CA THR A 58 16.20 -12.78 -15.47
C THR A 58 16.49 -12.19 -14.10
N PHE A 59 17.14 -11.04 -14.10
CA PHE A 59 17.34 -10.20 -12.93
C PHE A 59 16.72 -8.83 -13.20
N SER A 60 15.98 -8.31 -12.26
CA SER A 60 15.37 -6.99 -12.35
C SER A 60 15.59 -6.18 -11.08
N LEU A 61 15.81 -4.88 -11.25
CA LEU A 61 15.79 -3.89 -10.20
C LEU A 61 14.85 -2.77 -10.62
N ASN A 62 14.07 -2.27 -9.69
CA ASN A 62 13.23 -1.11 -9.90
C ASN A 62 13.28 -0.20 -8.69
N PHE A 63 13.27 1.10 -8.96
CA PHE A 63 13.13 2.15 -7.99
C PHE A 63 12.05 3.11 -8.45
N ASN A 64 11.16 3.47 -7.55
CA ASN A 64 10.19 4.54 -7.74
C ASN A 64 10.27 5.47 -6.53
N GLY A 65 10.49 6.76 -6.77
CA GLY A 65 10.50 7.78 -5.73
C GLY A 65 9.60 8.93 -6.12
N SER A 66 8.85 9.47 -5.18
CA SER A 66 8.04 10.66 -5.39
C SER A 66 8.10 11.60 -4.19
N VAL A 67 8.05 12.90 -4.47
CA VAL A 67 7.90 13.96 -3.48
C VAL A 67 6.79 14.89 -3.94
N THR A 68 5.97 15.34 -3.00
CA THR A 68 4.88 16.27 -3.29
C THR A 68 5.09 17.56 -2.52
N ALA A 69 5.24 18.65 -3.25
CA ALA A 69 5.23 20.00 -2.69
C ALA A 69 3.79 20.50 -2.60
N ARG A 70 3.45 21.12 -1.49
CA ARG A 70 2.11 21.70 -1.24
C ARG A 70 0.99 20.68 -1.43
N GLU A 71 1.18 19.44 -0.90
CA GLU A 71 0.12 18.44 -0.91
C GLU A 71 -1.14 19.00 -0.24
N ILE A 72 -2.30 18.75 -0.84
CA ILE A 72 -3.57 19.13 -0.25
C ILE A 72 -3.95 18.04 0.75
N ALA A 73 -3.75 18.34 2.02
CA ALA A 73 -4.08 17.47 3.14
C ALA A 73 -5.31 17.98 3.89
N THR A 74 -5.81 17.17 4.79
CA THR A 74 -6.96 17.49 5.63
C THR A 74 -6.50 18.00 6.99
N LYS A 75 -7.05 19.12 7.43
CA LYS A 75 -6.94 19.63 8.81
C LYS A 75 -8.26 19.34 9.53
N GLN A 76 -8.17 18.73 10.71
CA GLN A 76 -9.31 18.43 11.57
C GLN A 76 -9.18 19.21 12.89
N VAL A 77 -10.22 19.96 13.24
CA VAL A 77 -10.31 20.71 14.50
C VAL A 77 -11.50 20.17 15.28
N PHE A 78 -11.26 19.78 16.52
CA PHE A 78 -12.28 19.31 17.46
C PHE A 78 -12.66 20.43 18.42
N PHE A 79 -13.95 20.69 18.56
CA PHE A 79 -14.48 21.72 19.44
C PHE A 79 -14.88 21.12 20.79
N THR A 80 -14.26 21.59 21.86
CA THR A 80 -14.58 21.20 23.24
C THR A 80 -15.69 22.04 23.87
N GLU A 81 -16.03 23.15 23.23
CA GLU A 81 -17.08 24.09 23.61
C GLU A 81 -17.70 24.71 22.35
N ASP A 82 -18.84 25.38 22.50
CA ASP A 82 -19.48 26.10 21.41
C ASP A 82 -18.57 27.22 20.91
N THR A 83 -18.11 27.12 19.66
CA THR A 83 -17.04 27.98 19.12
C THR A 83 -17.55 28.73 17.90
N PRO A 84 -17.50 30.07 17.88
CA PRO A 84 -17.83 30.84 16.69
C PRO A 84 -16.77 30.69 15.62
N LEU A 85 -17.19 30.53 14.36
CA LEU A 85 -16.36 30.42 13.16
C LEU A 85 -16.52 31.68 12.30
N PRO A 86 -15.72 32.73 12.54
CA PRO A 86 -15.88 34.02 11.80
C PRO A 86 -15.67 33.84 10.29
N GLU A 87 -14.81 32.94 9.88
CA GLU A 87 -14.51 32.59 8.48
C GLU A 87 -15.72 32.00 7.73
N TYR A 88 -16.72 31.49 8.47
CA TYR A 88 -17.94 30.91 7.93
C TYR A 88 -19.19 31.70 8.40
N ASN A 89 -19.18 33.01 8.16
CA ASN A 89 -20.29 33.92 8.49
C ASN A 89 -20.72 33.87 9.97
N GLY A 90 -19.80 33.59 10.88
CA GLY A 90 -20.07 33.52 12.30
C GLY A 90 -20.91 32.32 12.76
N TYR A 91 -20.94 31.25 11.97
CA TYR A 91 -21.56 29.99 12.40
C TYR A 91 -20.97 29.53 13.74
N ILE A 92 -21.82 29.09 14.65
CA ILE A 92 -21.38 28.57 15.95
C ILE A 92 -21.26 27.05 15.84
N ALA A 93 -20.04 26.54 15.84
CA ALA A 93 -19.79 25.09 15.89
C ALA A 93 -20.14 24.57 17.29
N PRO A 94 -21.05 23.59 17.41
CA PRO A 94 -21.45 23.08 18.70
C PRO A 94 -20.32 22.26 19.35
N LYS A 95 -20.33 22.22 20.68
CA LYS A 95 -19.46 21.35 21.46
C LYS A 95 -19.53 19.91 20.96
N GLY A 96 -18.36 19.28 20.77
CA GLY A 96 -18.22 17.92 20.25
C GLY A 96 -18.21 17.84 18.72
N ALA A 97 -18.39 18.96 18.01
CA ALA A 97 -18.26 18.97 16.57
C ALA A 97 -16.81 18.87 16.11
N THR A 98 -16.63 18.36 14.89
CA THR A 98 -15.35 18.32 14.16
C THR A 98 -15.49 19.15 12.90
N LEU A 99 -14.59 20.12 12.70
CA LEU A 99 -14.45 20.83 11.44
C LEU A 99 -13.30 20.22 10.64
N THR A 100 -13.58 19.89 9.39
CA THR A 100 -12.62 19.37 8.42
C THR A 100 -12.38 20.37 7.32
N THR A 101 -11.15 20.81 7.12
CA THR A 101 -10.77 21.77 6.07
C THR A 101 -9.55 21.29 5.29
N PRO A 102 -9.46 21.56 3.98
CA PRO A 102 -8.27 21.27 3.20
C PRO A 102 -7.18 22.32 3.43
N VAL A 103 -5.93 21.88 3.54
CA VAL A 103 -4.75 22.76 3.73
C VAL A 103 -3.59 22.27 2.90
N ASN A 104 -2.71 23.17 2.46
CA ASN A 104 -1.46 22.77 1.82
C ASN A 104 -0.40 22.42 2.87
N VAL A 105 0.26 21.28 2.69
CA VAL A 105 1.34 20.82 3.54
C VAL A 105 2.54 20.38 2.69
N ASN A 106 3.72 20.44 3.28
CA ASN A 106 4.94 19.93 2.67
C ASN A 106 5.45 18.69 3.41
N GLY A 107 6.34 17.93 2.76
CA GLY A 107 6.97 16.78 3.34
C GLY A 107 6.26 15.45 3.07
N ALA A 108 5.30 15.43 2.15
CA ALA A 108 4.74 14.21 1.60
C ALA A 108 5.71 13.59 0.59
N GLY A 109 5.86 12.28 0.63
CA GLY A 109 6.67 11.55 -0.32
C GLY A 109 6.61 10.05 -0.11
N SER A 110 7.07 9.34 -1.12
CA SER A 110 7.17 7.89 -1.07
C SER A 110 8.38 7.41 -1.86
N MET A 111 8.89 6.25 -1.47
CA MET A 111 9.89 5.50 -2.23
C MET A 111 9.55 4.02 -2.20
N ARG A 112 9.83 3.35 -3.30
CA ARG A 112 9.73 1.90 -3.44
C ARG A 112 10.95 1.38 -4.16
N LEU A 113 11.58 0.38 -3.58
CA LEU A 113 12.67 -0.39 -4.16
C LEU A 113 12.19 -1.83 -4.34
N GLY A 114 12.49 -2.42 -5.48
CA GLY A 114 12.19 -3.82 -5.76
C GLY A 114 13.35 -4.49 -6.48
N ALA A 115 13.61 -5.75 -6.13
CA ALA A 115 14.56 -6.62 -6.82
C ALA A 115 13.89 -7.96 -7.10
N GLY A 116 14.07 -8.47 -8.31
CA GLY A 116 13.53 -9.76 -8.73
C GLY A 116 14.60 -10.61 -9.41
N TYR A 117 14.58 -11.90 -9.12
CA TYR A 117 15.42 -12.88 -9.78
C TYR A 117 14.61 -14.11 -10.15
N SER A 118 14.72 -14.54 -11.39
CA SER A 118 14.07 -15.76 -11.88
C SER A 118 15.10 -16.70 -12.52
N LEU A 119 15.02 -17.98 -12.16
CA LEU A 119 15.95 -19.03 -12.56
C LEU A 119 15.19 -20.31 -12.90
N PRO A 120 15.23 -20.80 -14.15
CA PRO A 120 14.75 -22.13 -14.48
C PRO A 120 15.77 -23.20 -14.05
N VAL A 121 15.27 -24.23 -13.38
CA VAL A 121 16.01 -25.44 -13.02
C VAL A 121 15.60 -26.53 -14.01
N LYS A 122 16.27 -26.57 -15.16
CA LYS A 122 15.90 -27.43 -16.30
C LYS A 122 15.85 -28.94 -15.94
N ALA A 123 16.68 -29.39 -15.02
CA ALA A 123 16.71 -30.80 -14.59
C ALA A 123 15.40 -31.24 -13.92
N LEU A 124 14.63 -30.31 -13.37
CA LEU A 124 13.40 -30.56 -12.62
C LEU A 124 12.16 -29.99 -13.32
N ASP A 125 12.30 -29.36 -14.49
CA ASP A 125 11.24 -28.60 -15.16
C ASP A 125 10.55 -27.57 -14.24
N ILE A 126 11.35 -26.92 -13.37
CA ILE A 126 10.87 -25.96 -12.38
C ILE A 126 11.48 -24.59 -12.65
N THR A 127 10.72 -23.55 -12.45
CA THR A 127 11.21 -22.17 -12.38
C THR A 127 11.13 -21.68 -10.92
N PHE A 128 12.26 -21.27 -10.40
CA PHE A 128 12.36 -20.56 -9.12
C PHE A 128 12.34 -19.05 -9.37
N SER A 129 11.58 -18.32 -8.59
CA SER A 129 11.63 -16.85 -8.60
C SER A 129 11.64 -16.33 -7.17
N ALA A 130 12.45 -15.29 -6.95
CA ALA A 130 12.54 -14.57 -5.69
C ALA A 130 12.36 -13.07 -5.97
N ASN A 131 11.49 -12.44 -5.21
CA ASN A 131 11.30 -10.99 -5.29
C ASN A 131 11.36 -10.41 -3.89
N ALA A 132 12.16 -9.36 -3.73
CA ALA A 132 12.26 -8.58 -2.51
C ALA A 132 11.86 -7.14 -2.81
N GLY A 133 11.13 -6.53 -1.90
CA GLY A 133 10.70 -5.15 -2.03
C GLY A 133 10.74 -4.43 -0.69
N CYS A 134 10.83 -3.10 -0.76
CA CYS A 134 10.67 -2.23 0.38
C CYS A 134 9.96 -0.95 -0.08
N ALA A 135 8.87 -0.61 0.58
CA ALA A 135 8.18 0.64 0.36
C ALA A 135 8.25 1.50 1.62
N TYR A 136 8.50 2.79 1.42
CA TYR A 136 8.41 3.79 2.47
C TYR A 136 7.48 4.90 2.00
N SER A 137 6.64 5.40 2.88
CA SER A 137 5.83 6.58 2.62
C SER A 137 5.75 7.47 3.85
N ARG A 138 5.70 8.77 3.60
CA ARG A 138 5.49 9.80 4.62
C ARG A 138 4.34 10.68 4.18
N ARG A 139 3.32 10.79 5.05
CA ARG A 139 2.12 11.60 4.82
C ARG A 139 1.91 12.59 5.97
N PRO A 140 1.94 13.88 5.69
CA PRO A 140 1.58 14.91 6.65
C PRO A 140 0.07 15.05 6.75
N THR A 141 -0.43 15.30 7.97
CA THR A 141 -1.82 15.65 8.27
C THR A 141 -1.84 16.63 9.44
N TYR A 142 -2.90 17.43 9.57
CA TYR A 142 -3.11 18.27 10.73
C TYR A 142 -4.16 17.66 11.67
N ILE A 143 -3.87 17.65 12.96
CA ILE A 143 -4.83 17.33 14.03
C ILE A 143 -4.86 18.54 14.96
N GLY A 144 -5.94 19.32 14.93
CA GLY A 144 -5.92 20.68 15.47
C GLY A 144 -4.92 21.53 14.69
N ASP A 145 -4.11 22.31 15.41
CA ASP A 145 -3.06 23.15 14.83
C ASP A 145 -1.70 22.47 14.72
N GLU A 146 -1.60 21.21 15.12
CA GLU A 146 -0.35 20.47 15.08
C GLU A 146 -0.20 19.60 13.84
N LEU A 147 0.93 19.78 13.18
CA LEU A 147 1.31 18.95 12.04
C LEU A 147 1.78 17.58 12.54
N ASN A 148 1.14 16.55 12.03
CA ASN A 148 1.42 15.17 12.34
C ASN A 148 1.95 14.45 11.08
N TYR A 149 2.94 13.58 11.25
CA TYR A 149 3.47 12.76 10.17
C TYR A 149 3.17 11.29 10.43
N THR A 150 2.56 10.65 9.45
CA THR A 150 2.43 9.21 9.41
C THR A 150 3.50 8.65 8.47
N ASN A 151 4.41 7.86 9.01
CA ASN A 151 5.45 7.17 8.26
C ASN A 151 5.10 5.68 8.20
N SER A 152 5.15 5.10 7.00
CA SER A 152 4.93 3.67 6.80
C SER A 152 6.14 3.06 6.13
N LEU A 153 6.62 1.93 6.65
CA LEU A 153 7.70 1.13 6.10
C LEU A 153 7.19 -0.29 5.90
N SER A 154 7.30 -0.80 4.67
CA SER A 154 6.73 -2.09 4.29
C SER A 154 7.73 -2.91 3.45
N PRO A 155 8.72 -3.58 4.08
CA PRO A 155 9.53 -4.58 3.41
C PRO A 155 8.72 -5.85 3.15
N ASN A 156 8.98 -6.50 2.01
CA ASN A 156 8.38 -7.78 1.66
C ASN A 156 9.37 -8.69 0.93
N LEU A 157 9.18 -9.98 1.08
CA LEU A 157 9.89 -11.02 0.36
C LEU A 157 8.89 -12.05 -0.15
N SER A 158 8.93 -12.34 -1.44
CA SER A 158 8.16 -13.42 -2.03
C SER A 158 9.06 -14.40 -2.75
N LEU A 159 8.77 -15.69 -2.58
CA LEU A 159 9.43 -16.79 -3.27
C LEU A 159 8.36 -17.59 -4.02
N SER A 160 8.69 -18.06 -5.21
CA SER A 160 7.83 -18.96 -5.95
C SER A 160 8.60 -20.07 -6.64
N LEU A 161 7.98 -21.25 -6.67
CA LEU A 161 8.40 -22.40 -7.45
C LEU A 161 7.26 -22.78 -8.37
N ILE A 162 7.51 -22.84 -9.65
CA ILE A 162 6.50 -23.22 -10.64
C ILE A 162 7.08 -24.35 -11.48
N GLY A 163 6.44 -25.50 -11.44
CA GLY A 163 6.78 -26.67 -12.25
C GLY A 163 5.61 -27.01 -13.17
N ASN A 164 5.90 -27.30 -14.41
CA ASN A 164 4.91 -27.73 -15.38
C ASN A 164 5.53 -28.78 -16.31
N LYS A 165 5.20 -30.04 -16.04
CA LYS A 165 5.53 -31.13 -16.94
C LYS A 165 4.26 -31.55 -17.65
N SER A 166 4.10 -31.06 -18.86
CA SER A 166 2.93 -31.29 -19.70
C SER A 166 2.44 -32.75 -19.63
N LEU A 167 1.14 -32.94 -19.43
CA LEU A 167 0.45 -34.24 -19.32
C LEU A 167 0.77 -35.06 -18.05
N VAL A 168 1.66 -34.62 -17.17
CA VAL A 168 2.02 -35.35 -15.94
C VAL A 168 1.61 -34.58 -14.71
N TYR A 169 2.15 -33.39 -14.51
CA TYR A 169 1.82 -32.54 -13.36
C TYR A 169 1.97 -31.05 -13.65
N GLN A 170 1.23 -30.25 -12.91
CA GLN A 170 1.44 -28.82 -12.74
C GLN A 170 1.55 -28.54 -11.25
N PHE A 171 2.58 -27.81 -10.86
CA PHE A 171 2.84 -27.47 -9.47
C PHE A 171 3.19 -26.00 -9.36
N SER A 172 2.62 -25.32 -8.38
CA SER A 172 3.06 -24.01 -7.96
C SER A 172 3.08 -23.90 -6.44
N LEU A 173 4.16 -23.38 -5.91
CA LEU A 173 4.29 -22.96 -4.53
C LEU A 173 4.66 -21.49 -4.54
N TYR A 174 3.91 -20.71 -3.78
CA TYR A 174 4.14 -19.29 -3.57
C TYR A 174 4.17 -19.00 -2.07
N THR A 175 5.14 -18.22 -1.64
CA THR A 175 5.15 -17.67 -0.29
C THR A 175 5.45 -16.18 -0.35
N ASN A 176 4.78 -15.41 0.48
CA ASN A 176 5.03 -13.99 0.65
C ASN A 176 5.02 -13.64 2.13
N THR A 177 6.08 -12.97 2.57
CA THR A 177 6.18 -12.38 3.90
C THR A 177 6.25 -10.87 3.75
N ALA A 178 5.37 -10.15 4.39
CA ALA A 178 5.35 -8.70 4.42
C ALA A 178 5.31 -8.21 5.87
N TYR A 179 6.25 -7.39 6.24
CA TYR A 179 6.25 -6.65 7.50
C TYR A 179 5.77 -5.23 7.22
N ASN A 180 4.92 -4.69 8.07
CA ASN A 180 4.46 -3.33 7.97
C ASN A 180 4.65 -2.63 9.32
N ARG A 181 5.36 -1.51 9.28
CA ARG A 181 5.50 -0.61 10.42
C ARG A 181 4.88 0.72 10.05
N THR A 182 3.94 1.16 10.87
CA THR A 182 3.34 2.49 10.76
C THR A 182 3.63 3.24 12.05
N SER A 183 4.38 4.32 11.94
CA SER A 183 4.67 5.24 13.03
C SER A 183 3.93 6.56 12.83
N ASN A 184 3.43 7.09 13.93
CA ASN A 184 2.68 8.33 13.94
C ASN A 184 3.21 9.19 15.10
N SER A 185 3.40 10.50 14.89
CA SER A 185 3.95 11.37 15.91
C SER A 185 3.11 11.48 17.20
N ARG A 186 1.86 10.98 17.18
CA ARG A 186 0.92 11.03 18.31
C ARG A 186 0.43 9.69 18.84
N LYS A 187 0.67 8.59 18.11
CA LYS A 187 0.24 7.26 18.53
C LYS A 187 1.44 6.34 18.64
N SER A 188 1.30 5.28 19.42
CA SER A 188 2.25 4.18 19.41
C SER A 188 2.39 3.59 18.02
N ASP A 189 3.59 3.14 17.69
CA ASP A 189 3.87 2.42 16.45
C ASP A 189 2.95 1.20 16.34
N ASN A 190 2.43 0.98 15.14
CA ASN A 190 1.71 -0.24 14.80
C ASN A 190 2.60 -1.09 13.89
N ASN A 191 2.92 -2.29 14.34
CA ASN A 191 3.76 -3.24 13.64
C ASN A 191 2.96 -4.50 13.35
N THR A 192 2.96 -4.93 12.08
CA THR A 192 2.27 -6.15 11.67
C THR A 192 3.15 -6.99 10.77
N ILE A 193 2.96 -8.29 10.80
CA ILE A 193 3.53 -9.23 9.84
C ILE A 193 2.42 -10.03 9.19
N ASN A 194 2.49 -10.16 7.87
CA ASN A 194 1.60 -10.98 7.07
C ASN A 194 2.44 -12.06 6.38
N GLN A 195 2.06 -13.31 6.57
CA GLN A 195 2.66 -14.45 5.89
C GLN A 195 1.58 -15.17 5.09
N THR A 196 1.84 -15.39 3.82
CA THR A 196 0.96 -16.19 2.96
C THR A 196 1.76 -17.31 2.33
N VAL A 197 1.21 -18.52 2.34
CA VAL A 197 1.72 -19.67 1.59
C VAL A 197 0.57 -20.22 0.76
N ALA A 198 0.76 -20.29 -0.55
CA ALA A 198 -0.22 -20.86 -1.47
C ALA A 198 0.44 -21.97 -2.28
N THR A 199 -0.21 -23.11 -2.35
CA THR A 199 0.24 -24.26 -3.14
C THR A 199 -0.88 -24.73 -4.03
N ASN A 200 -0.58 -24.96 -5.29
CA ASN A 200 -1.45 -25.64 -6.22
C ASN A 200 -0.69 -26.85 -6.79
N LEU A 201 -1.33 -27.99 -6.77
CA LEU A 201 -0.81 -29.22 -7.38
C LEU A 201 -1.92 -29.86 -8.20
N THR A 202 -1.69 -30.01 -9.48
CA THR A 202 -2.54 -30.80 -10.37
C THR A 202 -1.74 -31.99 -10.90
N VAL A 203 -2.25 -33.18 -10.73
CA VAL A 203 -1.65 -34.43 -11.24
C VAL A 203 -2.62 -35.07 -12.21
N ASN A 204 -2.16 -35.35 -13.41
CA ASN A 204 -2.90 -36.12 -14.41
C ASN A 204 -2.60 -37.60 -14.19
N ILE A 205 -3.58 -38.37 -13.77
CA ILE A 205 -3.46 -39.82 -13.52
C ILE A 205 -3.46 -40.57 -14.85
N VAL A 206 -4.41 -40.20 -15.74
CA VAL A 206 -4.51 -40.66 -17.14
C VAL A 206 -5.03 -39.50 -17.99
N LYS A 207 -4.98 -39.63 -19.33
CA LYS A 207 -5.29 -38.54 -20.27
C LYS A 207 -6.62 -37.79 -20.03
N LYS A 208 -7.53 -38.32 -19.20
CA LYS A 208 -8.85 -37.75 -18.91
C LYS A 208 -9.18 -37.68 -17.41
N ILE A 209 -8.25 -38.07 -16.53
CA ILE A 209 -8.49 -38.06 -15.08
C ILE A 209 -7.38 -37.26 -14.42
N TYR A 210 -7.76 -36.24 -13.66
CA TYR A 210 -6.82 -35.41 -12.91
C TYR A 210 -7.31 -35.19 -11.47
N VAL A 211 -6.36 -34.90 -10.59
CA VAL A 211 -6.61 -34.46 -9.22
C VAL A 211 -5.91 -33.14 -9.01
N THR A 212 -6.64 -32.16 -8.51
CA THR A 212 -6.09 -30.86 -8.14
C THR A 212 -6.23 -30.66 -6.64
N ALA A 213 -5.15 -30.29 -5.98
CA ALA A 213 -5.09 -29.89 -4.59
C ALA A 213 -4.64 -28.43 -4.48
N ASN A 214 -5.42 -27.60 -3.85
CA ASN A 214 -5.08 -26.21 -3.55
C ASN A 214 -5.03 -26.03 -2.05
N TYR A 215 -3.90 -25.60 -1.53
CA TYR A 215 -3.75 -25.25 -0.12
C TYR A 215 -3.32 -23.80 0.02
N ASN A 216 -4.03 -23.07 0.88
CA ASN A 216 -3.70 -21.69 1.24
C ASN A 216 -3.59 -21.58 2.75
N TYR A 217 -2.48 -21.03 3.18
CA TYR A 217 -2.22 -20.63 4.56
C TYR A 217 -2.00 -19.13 4.62
N SER A 218 -2.61 -18.46 5.58
CA SER A 218 -2.32 -17.07 5.89
C SER A 218 -2.20 -16.87 7.40
N LEU A 219 -1.16 -16.16 7.79
CA LEU A 219 -0.92 -15.68 9.14
C LEU A 219 -0.91 -14.16 9.11
N TYR A 220 -1.70 -13.56 9.97
CA TYR A 220 -1.60 -12.15 10.34
C TYR A 220 -1.23 -12.06 11.81
N HIS A 221 -0.17 -11.33 12.14
CA HIS A 221 0.22 -11.03 13.51
C HIS A 221 0.36 -9.53 13.69
N ASN A 222 -0.24 -9.00 14.76
CA ASN A 222 -0.12 -7.60 15.14
C ASN A 222 0.59 -7.51 16.49
N PHE A 223 1.80 -6.96 16.48
CA PHE A 223 2.65 -6.85 17.68
C PHE A 223 2.12 -5.87 18.74
N SER A 224 1.10 -5.09 18.41
CA SER A 224 0.50 -4.12 19.34
C SER A 224 -0.60 -4.73 20.23
N TYR A 225 -1.01 -5.98 19.96
CA TYR A 225 -2.08 -6.67 20.70
C TYR A 225 -1.60 -8.03 21.20
N ALA A 226 -1.94 -8.38 22.44
CA ALA A 226 -1.52 -9.63 23.07
C ALA A 226 -2.07 -10.89 22.36
N ASP A 227 -3.29 -10.80 21.76
CA ASP A 227 -3.95 -11.86 21.01
C ASP A 227 -4.07 -11.48 19.52
N GLY A 228 -3.00 -10.90 18.98
CA GLY A 228 -2.97 -10.33 17.63
C GLY A 228 -2.82 -11.34 16.48
N ASP A 229 -2.95 -12.65 16.74
CA ASP A 229 -2.74 -13.69 15.74
C ASP A 229 -4.04 -14.14 15.09
N VAL A 230 -4.06 -14.12 13.75
CA VAL A 230 -5.10 -14.75 12.95
C VAL A 230 -4.46 -15.72 11.98
N ASN A 231 -4.78 -17.01 12.14
CA ASN A 231 -4.31 -18.09 11.28
C ASN A 231 -5.48 -18.65 10.48
N THR A 232 -5.30 -18.79 9.18
CA THR A 232 -6.30 -19.38 8.30
C THR A 232 -5.69 -20.47 7.43
N HIS A 233 -6.34 -21.62 7.37
CA HIS A 233 -5.97 -22.76 6.54
C HIS A 233 -7.14 -23.14 5.65
N ILE A 234 -6.94 -23.19 4.35
CA ILE A 234 -7.96 -23.59 3.37
C ILE A 234 -7.37 -24.67 2.47
N LEU A 235 -8.00 -25.83 2.45
CA LEU A 235 -7.66 -26.94 1.54
C LEU A 235 -8.85 -27.25 0.65
N ASN A 236 -8.65 -27.18 -0.66
CA ASN A 236 -9.64 -27.56 -1.67
C ASN A 236 -9.09 -28.72 -2.51
N LEU A 237 -9.91 -29.75 -2.68
CA LEU A 237 -9.60 -30.90 -3.54
C LEU A 237 -10.63 -30.96 -4.66
N THR A 238 -10.16 -31.14 -5.88
CA THR A 238 -11.00 -31.28 -7.08
C THR A 238 -10.59 -32.53 -7.85
N PHE A 239 -11.57 -33.30 -8.28
CA PHE A 239 -11.40 -34.50 -9.11
C PHE A 239 -12.18 -34.28 -10.42
N GLY A 240 -11.57 -34.57 -11.55
CA GLY A 240 -12.18 -34.42 -12.86
C GLY A 240 -11.63 -35.42 -13.88
#